data_1491d1d5fa4de26bb9bb71e981141403
#
_entry.id   1491d1d5fa4de26bb9bb71e981141403
#
_cell.length_a   1.000
_cell.length_b   1.000
_cell.length_c   1.000
_cell.angle_alpha   90.00
_cell.angle_beta   90.00
_cell.angle_gamma   90.00
#
_symmetry.space_group_name_H-M   'P 1'
#
loop_
_entity.id
_entity.type
_entity.pdbx_description
1 polymer ?
#
loop_
_entity_poly.entity_id
_entity_poly.type
_entity_poly.pdbx_seq_one_letter_code
_entity_poly.pdbx_strand_id
1 'polypeptide(L)'
;MEGDAGASRLNPNEIDDSSSSEVTAEDSAESEEAADHEITESSAEELSDSASIENATETANDERGSSRLGRGWLIGITAVLLVLAGGVGTGGYFALRSNQESQAIARHDAEAVAAAKDCVAATQAPDVNAMAAGAQKIVDCSTGDFRAQAVLYSSLFVQAYQVGNVHVRVSDMRAAPERRNADGSVNVLVAFRIEVSNSGMQNREIGYRLRVKMAPDEGQYRIAKIDQVAT
;
A
#
# COMPACT_ATOMS: atom_id res chain seq x y z
N MET A 1 -15.12 -14.37 64.48
CA MET A 1 -15.94 -13.89 63.34
C MET A 1 -15.15 -14.17 62.09
N GLU A 2 -15.42 -15.35 61.57
CA GLU A 2 -14.82 -15.92 60.38
C GLU A 2 -15.42 -15.27 59.15
N GLY A 3 -14.58 -14.83 58.22
CA GLY A 3 -14.96 -14.31 56.90
C GLY A 3 -14.26 -15.14 55.83
N ASP A 4 -15.01 -16.04 55.27
CA ASP A 4 -14.67 -16.98 54.21
C ASP A 4 -14.38 -16.22 52.89
N ALA A 5 -13.19 -16.34 52.37
CA ALA A 5 -12.81 -15.81 51.06
C ALA A 5 -12.81 -16.96 50.03
N GLY A 6 -13.94 -17.08 49.33
CA GLY A 6 -14.12 -18.04 48.25
C GLY A 6 -13.20 -17.81 47.06
N ALA A 7 -12.21 -18.67 46.89
CA ALA A 7 -11.37 -18.73 45.72
C ALA A 7 -12.13 -19.45 44.59
N SER A 8 -12.59 -18.70 43.60
CA SER A 8 -13.11 -19.24 42.34
C SER A 8 -11.96 -19.80 41.49
N ARG A 9 -11.85 -21.10 41.48
CA ARG A 9 -10.99 -21.84 40.55
C ARG A 9 -11.67 -21.87 39.19
N LEU A 10 -11.14 -21.18 38.23
CA LEU A 10 -11.48 -21.36 36.81
C LEU A 10 -10.83 -22.66 36.32
N ASN A 11 -11.65 -23.61 35.96
CA ASN A 11 -11.28 -24.90 35.42
C ASN A 11 -11.14 -24.78 33.87
N PRO A 12 -10.00 -25.04 33.27
CA PRO A 12 -9.81 -24.93 31.82
C PRO A 12 -9.97 -26.26 31.09
N ASN A 13 -11.09 -26.96 31.28
CA ASN A 13 -11.34 -28.19 30.52
C ASN A 13 -12.85 -28.43 30.35
N GLU A 14 -13.45 -27.68 29.42
CA GLU A 14 -14.66 -28.11 28.73
C GLU A 14 -14.55 -27.71 27.29
N ILE A 15 -14.07 -28.66 26.51
CA ILE A 15 -14.16 -28.66 25.04
C ILE A 15 -15.46 -29.40 24.76
N ASP A 16 -16.51 -28.62 24.41
CA ASP A 16 -17.74 -29.17 23.88
C ASP A 16 -17.55 -29.50 22.41
N ASP A 17 -17.54 -30.79 22.14
CA ASP A 17 -17.51 -31.44 20.83
C ASP A 17 -18.97 -31.52 20.33
N SER A 18 -19.32 -30.73 19.34
CA SER A 18 -20.46 -31.00 18.44
C SER A 18 -20.64 -29.91 17.40
N SER A 19 -20.17 -30.10 16.20
CA SER A 19 -21.03 -29.99 15.00
C SER A 19 -20.28 -30.38 13.74
N SER A 20 -20.52 -31.59 13.35
CA SER A 20 -20.34 -32.12 11.98
C SER A 20 -21.36 -31.42 11.07
N SER A 21 -20.90 -30.81 10.01
CA SER A 21 -21.73 -30.50 8.84
C SER A 21 -20.92 -30.72 7.59
N GLU A 22 -21.16 -31.87 6.98
CA GLU A 22 -20.90 -32.17 5.58
C GLU A 22 -21.59 -31.09 4.71
N VAL A 23 -20.84 -30.48 3.80
CA VAL A 23 -21.41 -29.88 2.59
C VAL A 23 -20.55 -30.29 1.40
N THR A 24 -21.21 -31.07 0.60
CA THR A 24 -21.02 -31.56 -0.74
C THR A 24 -20.25 -30.64 -1.68
N ALA A 25 -19.37 -31.29 -2.47
CA ALA A 25 -18.77 -30.76 -3.69
C ALA A 25 -19.83 -30.60 -4.78
N GLU A 26 -19.83 -29.45 -5.45
CA GLU A 26 -20.30 -29.30 -6.84
C GLU A 26 -19.34 -28.35 -7.57
N ASP A 27 -18.59 -28.91 -8.37
CA ASP A 27 -18.24 -28.78 -9.77
C ASP A 27 -18.93 -27.61 -10.50
N SER A 28 -18.12 -26.66 -10.98
CA SER A 28 -18.42 -25.87 -12.17
C SER A 28 -17.13 -25.38 -12.80
N ALA A 29 -16.88 -25.99 -13.92
CA ALA A 29 -15.85 -25.72 -14.90
C ALA A 29 -16.05 -24.37 -15.63
N GLU A 30 -14.93 -23.89 -16.19
CA GLU A 30 -14.78 -23.20 -17.48
C GLU A 30 -15.28 -21.76 -17.62
N SER A 31 -14.33 -20.85 -17.73
CA SER A 31 -14.27 -19.93 -18.87
C SER A 31 -12.87 -19.32 -18.98
N GLU A 32 -12.12 -19.84 -19.95
CA GLU A 32 -11.01 -19.13 -20.61
C GLU A 32 -11.62 -18.00 -21.45
N GLU A 33 -11.13 -16.78 -21.27
CA GLU A 33 -11.16 -15.79 -22.34
C GLU A 33 -9.88 -14.96 -22.28
N ALA A 34 -8.95 -15.34 -23.14
CA ALA A 34 -7.77 -14.60 -23.50
C ALA A 34 -8.19 -13.37 -24.31
N ALA A 35 -7.93 -12.17 -23.82
CA ALA A 35 -7.94 -10.94 -24.59
C ALA A 35 -6.51 -10.49 -24.83
N ASP A 36 -6.01 -10.90 -25.96
CA ASP A 36 -4.83 -10.37 -26.67
C ASP A 36 -5.08 -8.88 -27.02
N HIS A 37 -4.28 -7.98 -26.46
CA HIS A 37 -4.26 -6.58 -26.84
C HIS A 37 -2.92 -6.26 -27.47
N GLU A 38 -2.93 -6.41 -28.78
CA GLU A 38 -1.94 -5.99 -29.75
C GLU A 38 -1.68 -4.48 -29.64
N ILE A 39 -0.45 -4.12 -29.26
CA ILE A 39 0.05 -2.75 -29.25
C ILE A 39 0.54 -2.44 -30.65
N THR A 40 -0.22 -1.63 -31.39
CA THR A 40 0.20 -1.10 -32.68
C THR A 40 1.11 0.11 -32.45
N GLU A 41 2.40 -0.07 -32.67
CA GLU A 41 3.37 1.01 -32.88
C GLU A 41 3.01 1.74 -34.18
N SER A 42 2.66 3.03 -34.06
CA SER A 42 2.58 3.94 -35.22
C SER A 42 3.85 4.73 -35.32
N SER A 43 4.64 4.32 -36.30
CA SER A 43 5.86 4.96 -36.79
C SER A 43 5.57 6.38 -37.27
N ALA A 44 6.34 7.34 -36.82
CA ALA A 44 6.42 8.66 -37.35
C ALA A 44 7.36 8.64 -38.58
N GLU A 45 6.82 8.84 -39.76
CA GLU A 45 7.62 9.18 -40.95
C GLU A 45 7.61 10.69 -41.17
N GLU A 46 8.80 11.26 -41.02
CA GLU A 46 9.16 12.55 -41.59
C GLU A 46 9.13 12.46 -43.12
N LEU A 47 8.44 13.36 -43.75
CA LEU A 47 8.67 13.70 -45.14
C LEU A 47 8.77 15.20 -45.27
N SER A 48 10.04 15.62 -45.30
CA SER A 48 10.52 16.87 -45.85
C SER A 48 10.39 16.78 -47.37
N ASP A 49 9.62 17.65 -47.97
CA ASP A 49 9.80 17.94 -49.37
C ASP A 49 9.65 19.45 -49.65
N SER A 50 10.78 20.00 -50.03
CA SER A 50 10.94 21.35 -50.59
C SER A 50 10.65 21.30 -52.08
N ALA A 51 9.64 22.01 -52.52
CA ALA A 51 9.55 22.33 -53.95
C ALA A 51 9.00 23.72 -54.21
N SER A 52 9.92 24.54 -54.63
CA SER A 52 9.86 25.53 -55.71
C SER A 52 8.60 26.34 -55.95
N ILE A 53 8.86 27.60 -55.80
CA ILE A 53 8.12 28.75 -56.30
C ILE A 53 8.12 28.71 -57.83
N GLU A 54 6.96 28.70 -58.44
CA GLU A 54 6.79 29.18 -59.79
C GLU A 54 5.57 30.08 -59.87
N ASN A 55 5.89 31.28 -60.31
CA ASN A 55 5.06 32.46 -60.47
C ASN A 55 4.14 32.25 -61.68
N ALA A 56 2.82 32.21 -61.47
CA ALA A 56 1.86 32.38 -62.54
C ALA A 56 0.85 33.43 -62.14
N THR A 57 1.06 34.63 -62.64
CA THR A 57 0.08 35.68 -62.62
C THR A 57 -1.05 35.30 -63.57
N GLU A 58 -2.16 34.89 -63.01
CA GLU A 58 -3.41 34.79 -63.74
C GLU A 58 -4.51 35.54 -62.99
N THR A 59 -4.96 36.60 -63.60
CA THR A 59 -6.02 37.48 -63.17
C THR A 59 -7.36 36.75 -63.24
N ALA A 60 -7.74 36.13 -62.15
CA ALA A 60 -9.07 35.62 -61.95
C ALA A 60 -9.83 36.65 -61.06
N ASN A 61 -10.76 37.32 -61.64
CA ASN A 61 -11.80 38.08 -60.92
C ASN A 61 -12.57 37.09 -60.05
N ASP A 62 -12.10 36.95 -58.86
CA ASP A 62 -12.82 36.20 -57.83
C ASP A 62 -13.85 37.13 -57.20
N GLU A 63 -15.08 36.96 -57.56
CA GLU A 63 -16.24 37.50 -56.84
C GLU A 63 -16.20 36.94 -55.44
N ARG A 64 -15.40 37.56 -54.55
CA ARG A 64 -15.46 37.32 -53.13
C ARG A 64 -16.83 37.73 -52.62
N GLY A 65 -17.73 36.75 -52.63
CA GLY A 65 -18.97 36.85 -51.91
C GLY A 65 -18.67 37.38 -50.53
N SER A 66 -19.13 38.59 -50.21
CA SER A 66 -18.94 39.21 -48.91
C SER A 66 -19.42 38.23 -47.84
N SER A 67 -18.47 37.64 -47.11
CA SER A 67 -18.79 36.77 -46.00
C SER A 67 -19.65 37.55 -45.01
N ARG A 68 -20.92 37.15 -44.89
CA ARG A 68 -21.90 37.76 -43.96
C ARG A 68 -21.60 37.40 -42.48
N LEU A 69 -20.39 36.98 -42.21
CA LEU A 69 -19.85 36.82 -40.87
C LEU A 69 -19.58 38.21 -40.28
N GLY A 70 -20.60 38.79 -39.70
CA GLY A 70 -20.52 40.08 -39.06
C GLY A 70 -19.45 40.07 -37.95
N ARG A 71 -18.78 41.21 -37.77
CA ARG A 71 -17.79 41.41 -36.67
C ARG A 71 -18.25 40.89 -35.32
N GLY A 72 -19.56 40.94 -35.06
CA GLY A 72 -20.16 40.41 -33.83
C GLY A 72 -20.04 38.89 -33.67
N TRP A 73 -20.11 38.15 -34.77
CA TRP A 73 -19.96 36.69 -34.72
C TRP A 73 -18.52 36.25 -34.44
N LEU A 74 -17.53 36.95 -34.99
CA LEU A 74 -16.11 36.73 -34.67
C LEU A 74 -15.82 37.05 -33.19
N ILE A 75 -16.37 38.14 -32.64
CA ILE A 75 -16.21 38.48 -31.23
C ILE A 75 -16.87 37.41 -30.36
N GLY A 76 -18.03 36.87 -30.75
CA GLY A 76 -18.71 35.82 -30.03
C GLY A 76 -17.85 34.52 -29.98
N ILE A 77 -17.28 34.13 -31.12
CA ILE A 77 -16.40 32.93 -31.15
C ILE A 77 -15.13 33.14 -30.31
N THR A 78 -14.48 34.27 -30.41
CA THR A 78 -13.27 34.56 -29.60
C THR A 78 -13.58 34.55 -28.10
N ALA A 79 -14.71 35.10 -27.69
CA ALA A 79 -15.15 35.07 -26.31
C ALA A 79 -15.38 33.64 -25.80
N VAL A 80 -16.06 32.81 -26.58
CA VAL A 80 -16.29 31.38 -26.26
C VAL A 80 -14.95 30.61 -26.17
N LEU A 81 -14.05 30.85 -27.12
CA LEU A 81 -12.72 30.17 -27.11
C LEU A 81 -11.90 30.60 -25.91
N LEU A 82 -11.94 31.88 -25.49
CA LEU A 82 -11.26 32.34 -24.30
C LEU A 82 -11.83 31.71 -23.02
N VAL A 83 -13.14 31.57 -22.92
CA VAL A 83 -13.78 30.91 -21.79
C VAL A 83 -13.41 29.41 -21.75
N LEU A 84 -13.42 28.75 -22.89
CA LEU A 84 -13.01 27.34 -22.98
C LEU A 84 -11.52 27.18 -22.65
N ALA A 85 -10.65 28.03 -23.18
CA ALA A 85 -9.23 28.01 -22.87
C ALA A 85 -8.96 28.26 -21.38
N GLY A 86 -9.66 29.23 -20.79
CA GLY A 86 -9.60 29.49 -19.34
C GLY A 86 -10.10 28.31 -18.51
N GLY A 87 -11.20 27.69 -18.92
CA GLY A 87 -11.76 26.51 -18.27
C GLY A 87 -10.84 25.30 -18.31
N VAL A 88 -10.25 25.01 -19.47
CA VAL A 88 -9.28 23.92 -19.63
C VAL A 88 -7.99 24.21 -18.86
N GLY A 89 -7.50 25.45 -18.90
CA GLY A 89 -6.30 25.86 -18.19
C GLY A 89 -6.43 25.72 -16.67
N THR A 90 -7.52 26.21 -16.10
CA THR A 90 -7.79 26.11 -14.66
C THR A 90 -8.08 24.67 -14.25
N GLY A 91 -8.88 23.94 -14.99
CA GLY A 91 -9.17 22.51 -14.73
C GLY A 91 -7.91 21.65 -14.80
N GLY A 92 -7.08 21.85 -15.81
CA GLY A 92 -5.79 21.18 -15.96
C GLY A 92 -4.83 21.47 -14.80
N TYR A 93 -4.75 22.72 -14.35
CA TYR A 93 -3.91 23.10 -13.22
C TYR A 93 -4.36 22.41 -11.92
N PHE A 94 -5.65 22.39 -11.62
CA PHE A 94 -6.18 21.70 -10.43
C PHE A 94 -5.98 20.20 -10.50
N ALA A 95 -6.16 19.58 -11.68
CA ALA A 95 -5.93 18.16 -11.89
C ALA A 95 -4.45 17.79 -11.68
N LEU A 96 -3.51 18.58 -12.20
CA LEU A 96 -2.08 18.37 -12.00
C LEU A 96 -1.69 18.50 -10.52
N ARG A 97 -2.20 19.50 -9.84
CA ARG A 97 -1.93 19.72 -8.42
C ARG A 97 -2.46 18.57 -7.57
N SER A 98 -3.71 18.14 -7.80
CA SER A 98 -4.32 17.00 -7.11
C SER A 98 -3.54 15.71 -7.37
N ASN A 99 -3.06 15.50 -8.59
CA ASN A 99 -2.25 14.33 -8.94
C ASN A 99 -0.89 14.33 -8.20
N GLN A 100 -0.23 15.47 -8.11
CA GLN A 100 1.04 15.60 -7.37
C GLN A 100 0.86 15.31 -5.88
N GLU A 101 -0.21 15.83 -5.27
CA GLU A 101 -0.54 15.58 -3.88
C GLU A 101 -0.84 14.09 -3.64
N SER A 102 -1.63 13.46 -4.52
CA SER A 102 -1.93 12.03 -4.45
C SER A 102 -0.67 11.16 -4.60
N GLN A 103 0.26 11.54 -5.46
CA GLN A 103 1.54 10.84 -5.61
C GLN A 103 2.44 10.99 -4.37
N ALA A 104 2.51 12.18 -3.77
CA ALA A 104 3.26 12.38 -2.54
C ALA A 104 2.71 11.50 -1.41
N ILE A 105 1.40 11.48 -1.27
CA ILE A 105 0.67 10.64 -0.33
C ILE A 105 0.99 9.16 -0.56
N ALA A 106 0.92 8.68 -1.80
CA ALA A 106 1.21 7.28 -2.13
C ALA A 106 2.67 6.89 -1.82
N ARG A 107 3.63 7.80 -2.01
CA ARG A 107 5.05 7.56 -1.64
C ARG A 107 5.20 7.39 -0.13
N HIS A 108 4.65 8.27 0.67
CA HIS A 108 4.68 8.17 2.14
C HIS A 108 4.03 6.88 2.65
N ASP A 109 2.91 6.47 2.04
CA ASP A 109 2.29 5.18 2.37
C ASP A 109 3.19 4.00 2.02
N ALA A 110 3.80 4.02 0.85
CA ALA A 110 4.71 2.97 0.41
C ALA A 110 5.94 2.86 1.35
N GLU A 111 6.52 4.00 1.75
CA GLU A 111 7.62 4.06 2.72
C GLU A 111 7.20 3.49 4.08
N ALA A 112 6.03 3.89 4.61
CA ALA A 112 5.50 3.39 5.87
C ALA A 112 5.23 1.88 5.82
N VAL A 113 4.67 1.38 4.72
CA VAL A 113 4.40 -0.06 4.51
C VAL A 113 5.70 -0.85 4.41
N ALA A 114 6.70 -0.35 3.68
CA ALA A 114 8.00 -1.00 3.56
C ALA A 114 8.69 -1.09 4.92
N ALA A 115 8.74 0.02 5.67
CA ALA A 115 9.31 0.06 7.01
C ALA A 115 8.58 -0.87 7.99
N ALA A 116 7.23 -0.90 7.95
CA ALA A 116 6.44 -1.80 8.79
C ALA A 116 6.75 -3.27 8.51
N LYS A 117 6.82 -3.68 7.24
CA LYS A 117 7.18 -5.06 6.85
C LYS A 117 8.58 -5.43 7.33
N ASP A 118 9.55 -4.56 7.12
CA ASP A 118 10.93 -4.80 7.47
C ASP A 118 11.13 -4.93 9.00
N CYS A 119 10.47 -4.07 9.78
CA CYS A 119 10.50 -4.13 11.23
C CYS A 119 9.73 -5.34 11.80
N VAL A 120 8.56 -5.65 11.25
CA VAL A 120 7.78 -6.83 11.69
C VAL A 120 8.52 -8.12 11.33
N ALA A 121 9.18 -8.19 10.18
CA ALA A 121 10.01 -9.34 9.81
C ALA A 121 11.15 -9.59 10.82
N ALA A 122 11.74 -8.53 11.38
CA ALA A 122 12.77 -8.65 12.41
C ALA A 122 12.29 -9.34 13.70
N THR A 123 10.98 -9.27 13.99
CA THR A 123 10.38 -9.99 15.13
C THR A 123 10.26 -11.51 14.89
N GLN A 124 10.38 -11.95 13.64
CA GLN A 124 10.23 -13.33 13.20
C GLN A 124 11.59 -13.91 12.76
N ALA A 125 12.59 -13.80 13.61
CA ALA A 125 13.93 -14.26 13.31
C ALA A 125 13.98 -15.79 13.10
N PRO A 126 14.74 -16.31 12.12
CA PRO A 126 14.77 -17.73 11.82
C PRO A 126 15.39 -18.59 12.92
N ASP A 127 16.32 -18.04 13.68
CA ASP A 127 17.01 -18.73 14.77
C ASP A 127 17.50 -17.76 15.86
N VAL A 128 18.14 -18.26 16.88
CA VAL A 128 18.65 -17.49 18.02
C VAL A 128 19.71 -16.45 17.60
N ASN A 129 20.56 -16.77 16.62
CA ASN A 129 21.61 -15.84 16.18
C ASN A 129 21.00 -14.66 15.43
N ALA A 130 20.06 -14.96 14.52
CA ALA A 130 19.29 -13.93 13.82
C ALA A 130 18.40 -13.13 14.77
N MET A 131 17.90 -13.73 15.87
CA MET A 131 17.09 -13.03 16.87
C MET A 131 17.89 -11.97 17.62
N ALA A 132 19.17 -12.20 17.88
CA ALA A 132 20.01 -11.16 18.50
C ALA A 132 20.14 -9.92 17.62
N ALA A 133 20.36 -10.09 16.31
CA ALA A 133 20.36 -9.00 15.34
C ALA A 133 18.95 -8.38 15.15
N GLY A 134 17.92 -9.21 15.14
CA GLY A 134 16.52 -8.79 15.06
C GLY A 134 16.10 -7.93 16.24
N ALA A 135 16.48 -8.29 17.45
CA ALA A 135 16.19 -7.52 18.66
C ALA A 135 16.77 -6.10 18.57
N GLN A 136 18.02 -5.96 18.11
CA GLN A 136 18.60 -4.65 17.87
C GLN A 136 17.84 -3.86 16.80
N LYS A 137 17.51 -4.52 15.70
CA LYS A 137 16.75 -3.91 14.60
C LYS A 137 15.36 -3.43 15.06
N ILE A 138 14.67 -4.19 15.92
CA ILE A 138 13.37 -3.78 16.49
C ILE A 138 13.53 -2.48 17.29
N VAL A 139 14.58 -2.36 18.09
CA VAL A 139 14.88 -1.11 18.84
C VAL A 139 15.15 0.06 17.88
N ASP A 140 15.95 -0.16 16.84
CA ASP A 140 16.33 0.89 15.89
C ASP A 140 15.15 1.37 15.04
N CYS A 141 14.23 0.48 14.69
CA CYS A 141 13.05 0.84 13.92
C CYS A 141 11.83 1.22 14.78
N SER A 142 12.03 1.42 16.08
CA SER A 142 10.99 1.84 17.03
C SER A 142 11.16 3.30 17.45
N THR A 143 10.07 3.94 17.89
CA THR A 143 10.08 5.31 18.41
C THR A 143 9.16 5.45 19.62
N GLY A 144 9.33 6.54 20.39
CA GLY A 144 8.51 6.86 21.55
C GLY A 144 8.49 5.75 22.62
N ASP A 145 7.34 5.55 23.23
CA ASP A 145 7.15 4.57 24.31
C ASP A 145 7.37 3.13 23.83
N PHE A 146 7.09 2.85 22.57
CA PHE A 146 7.32 1.52 22.00
C PHE A 146 8.81 1.18 21.94
N ARG A 147 9.68 2.18 21.64
CA ARG A 147 11.13 1.99 21.68
C ARG A 147 11.62 1.67 23.09
N ALA A 148 11.11 2.35 24.11
CA ALA A 148 11.47 2.07 25.50
C ALA A 148 11.09 0.63 25.88
N GLN A 149 9.91 0.16 25.48
CA GLN A 149 9.48 -1.23 25.67
C GLN A 149 10.37 -2.21 24.89
N ALA A 150 10.69 -1.92 23.62
CA ALA A 150 11.54 -2.77 22.80
C ALA A 150 12.93 -2.98 23.42
N VAL A 151 13.53 -1.92 24.01
CA VAL A 151 14.80 -2.02 24.73
C VAL A 151 14.67 -2.96 25.93
N LEU A 152 13.61 -2.82 26.73
CA LEU A 152 13.41 -3.68 27.90
C LEU A 152 13.22 -5.15 27.55
N TYR A 153 12.49 -5.44 26.48
CA TYR A 153 12.17 -6.81 26.09
C TYR A 153 13.20 -7.47 25.16
N SER A 154 14.15 -6.71 24.61
CA SER A 154 15.13 -7.22 23.65
C SER A 154 15.92 -8.43 24.15
N SER A 155 16.44 -8.37 25.38
CA SER A 155 17.18 -9.49 26.00
C SER A 155 16.27 -10.69 26.30
N LEU A 156 15.02 -10.44 26.69
CA LEU A 156 14.05 -11.48 26.99
C LEU A 156 13.69 -12.29 25.74
N PHE A 157 13.53 -11.63 24.58
CA PHE A 157 13.28 -12.31 23.31
C PHE A 157 14.43 -13.23 22.92
N VAL A 158 15.68 -12.74 22.99
CA VAL A 158 16.86 -13.56 22.71
C VAL A 158 16.92 -14.79 23.64
N GLN A 159 16.66 -14.58 24.92
CA GLN A 159 16.68 -15.65 25.91
C GLN A 159 15.56 -16.68 25.67
N ALA A 160 14.36 -16.22 25.30
CA ALA A 160 13.24 -17.12 24.96
C ALA A 160 13.56 -18.01 23.74
N TYR A 161 14.22 -17.45 22.71
CA TYR A 161 14.67 -18.21 21.56
C TYR A 161 15.71 -19.25 21.90
N GLN A 162 16.67 -18.92 22.80
CA GLN A 162 17.70 -19.85 23.27
C GLN A 162 17.09 -21.05 24.04
N VAL A 163 16.24 -20.73 25.04
CA VAL A 163 15.65 -21.77 25.89
C VAL A 163 14.71 -22.69 25.12
N GLY A 164 13.91 -22.08 24.22
CA GLY A 164 12.93 -22.83 23.42
C GLY A 164 13.51 -23.56 22.22
N ASN A 165 14.76 -23.31 21.85
CA ASN A 165 15.34 -23.74 20.54
C ASN A 165 14.38 -23.40 19.40
N VAL A 166 13.94 -22.14 19.37
CA VAL A 166 12.89 -21.68 18.46
C VAL A 166 13.45 -21.46 17.06
N HIS A 167 12.79 -22.04 16.08
CA HIS A 167 13.02 -21.79 14.66
C HIS A 167 11.74 -21.29 14.02
N VAL A 168 11.85 -20.18 13.31
CA VAL A 168 10.70 -19.54 12.64
C VAL A 168 11.00 -19.35 11.16
N ARG A 169 10.02 -19.70 10.33
CA ARG A 169 10.03 -19.38 8.90
C ARG A 169 8.80 -18.56 8.55
N VAL A 170 8.99 -17.40 7.98
CA VAL A 170 7.88 -16.61 7.41
C VAL A 170 7.54 -17.20 6.05
N SER A 171 6.31 -17.70 5.89
CA SER A 171 5.82 -18.29 4.64
C SER A 171 5.16 -17.27 3.71
N ASP A 172 4.43 -16.29 4.27
CA ASP A 172 3.81 -15.19 3.51
C ASP A 172 3.74 -13.94 4.41
N MET A 173 3.94 -12.76 3.81
CA MET A 173 3.78 -11.48 4.51
C MET A 173 3.24 -10.42 3.56
N ARG A 174 2.06 -9.90 3.89
CA ARG A 174 1.39 -8.83 3.16
C ARG A 174 1.14 -7.66 4.08
N ALA A 175 1.26 -6.45 3.55
CA ALA A 175 0.96 -5.24 4.30
C ALA A 175 0.28 -4.21 3.40
N ALA A 176 -0.62 -3.45 4.00
CA ALA A 176 -1.34 -2.36 3.33
C ALA A 176 -1.58 -1.20 4.30
N PRO A 177 -1.61 0.05 3.81
CA PRO A 177 -2.00 1.18 4.64
C PRO A 177 -3.49 1.08 4.96
N GLU A 178 -3.86 1.20 6.25
CA GLU A 178 -5.24 1.17 6.73
C GLU A 178 -5.78 2.59 6.91
N ARG A 179 -5.01 3.46 7.51
CA ARG A 179 -5.41 4.83 7.83
C ARG A 179 -4.20 5.73 7.95
N ARG A 180 -4.36 6.95 7.45
CA ARG A 180 -3.45 8.06 7.72
C ARG A 180 -4.03 8.94 8.82
N ASN A 181 -3.22 9.30 9.79
CA ASN A 181 -3.62 10.13 10.92
C ASN A 181 -3.18 11.58 10.69
N ALA A 182 -3.83 12.52 11.41
CA ALA A 182 -3.53 13.95 11.29
C ALA A 182 -2.11 14.32 11.78
N ASP A 183 -1.49 13.47 12.62
CA ASP A 183 -0.12 13.62 13.11
C ASP A 183 0.94 13.14 12.10
N GLY A 184 0.55 12.81 10.87
CA GLY A 184 1.43 12.28 9.83
C GLY A 184 1.75 10.78 9.99
N SER A 185 1.30 10.14 11.05
CA SER A 185 1.47 8.70 11.22
C SER A 185 0.53 7.90 10.30
N VAL A 186 0.96 6.70 9.92
CA VAL A 186 0.22 5.77 9.08
C VAL A 186 -0.04 4.49 9.86
N ASN A 187 -1.29 4.07 9.98
CA ASN A 187 -1.62 2.74 10.46
C ASN A 187 -1.49 1.76 9.29
N VAL A 188 -0.63 0.78 9.45
CA VAL A 188 -0.38 -0.28 8.48
C VAL A 188 -0.91 -1.59 9.04
N LEU A 189 -1.76 -2.28 8.27
CA LEU A 189 -2.17 -3.64 8.57
C LEU A 189 -1.16 -4.61 7.96
N VAL A 190 -0.53 -5.42 8.80
CA VAL A 190 0.41 -6.47 8.39
C VAL A 190 -0.19 -7.83 8.69
N ALA A 191 -0.41 -8.64 7.66
CA ALA A 191 -0.85 -10.02 7.80
C ALA A 191 0.27 -10.95 7.37
N PHE A 192 0.61 -11.94 8.19
CA PHE A 192 1.66 -12.88 7.86
C PHE A 192 1.40 -14.26 8.45
N ARG A 193 2.03 -15.26 7.85
CA ARG A 193 2.04 -16.64 8.32
C ARG A 193 3.46 -17.05 8.64
N ILE A 194 3.60 -17.80 9.69
CA ILE A 194 4.88 -18.38 10.11
C ILE A 194 4.74 -19.88 10.35
N GLU A 195 5.78 -20.60 10.03
CA GLU A 195 5.99 -21.97 10.51
C GLU A 195 6.93 -21.93 11.70
N VAL A 196 6.49 -22.45 12.82
CA VAL A 196 7.27 -22.48 14.08
C VAL A 196 7.63 -23.92 14.41
N SER A 197 8.90 -24.12 14.74
CA SER A 197 9.41 -25.35 15.36
C SER A 197 10.16 -24.99 16.63
N ASN A 198 10.00 -25.80 17.66
CA ASN A 198 10.73 -25.70 18.92
C ASN A 198 10.93 -27.10 19.55
N SER A 199 11.47 -27.15 20.76
CA SER A 199 11.76 -28.41 21.47
C SER A 199 10.53 -29.29 21.71
N GLY A 200 9.33 -28.73 21.73
CA GLY A 200 8.07 -29.44 21.98
C GLY A 200 7.11 -29.51 20.79
N MET A 201 7.41 -28.80 19.70
CA MET A 201 6.47 -28.66 18.59
C MET A 201 7.22 -28.56 17.26
N GLN A 202 6.73 -29.28 16.24
CA GLN A 202 7.34 -29.33 14.91
C GLN A 202 6.39 -28.72 13.86
N ASN A 203 6.91 -27.81 13.02
CA ASN A 203 6.27 -27.29 11.81
C ASN A 203 4.80 -26.83 12.00
N ARG A 204 4.52 -26.10 13.07
CA ARG A 204 3.19 -25.54 13.28
C ARG A 204 3.03 -24.23 12.51
N GLU A 205 2.05 -24.16 11.61
CA GLU A 205 1.70 -22.92 10.91
C GLU A 205 0.77 -22.06 11.78
N ILE A 206 1.12 -20.78 11.92
CA ILE A 206 0.34 -19.81 12.69
C ILE A 206 0.21 -18.53 11.85
N GLY A 207 -1.01 -17.99 11.77
CA GLY A 207 -1.30 -16.71 11.12
C GLY A 207 -1.45 -15.58 12.12
N TYR A 208 -0.89 -14.42 11.78
CA TYR A 208 -1.01 -13.20 12.57
C TYR A 208 -1.53 -12.05 11.73
N ARG A 209 -2.29 -11.16 12.39
CA ARG A 209 -2.67 -9.85 11.85
C ARG A 209 -2.29 -8.78 12.86
N LEU A 210 -1.43 -7.87 12.46
CA LEU A 210 -0.95 -6.78 13.30
C LEU A 210 -1.37 -5.45 12.70
N ARG A 211 -1.86 -4.54 13.54
CA ARG A 211 -1.99 -3.13 13.22
C ARG A 211 -0.77 -2.41 13.77
N VAL A 212 0.04 -1.86 12.89
CA VAL A 212 1.28 -1.19 13.22
C VAL A 212 1.10 0.31 12.98
N LYS A 213 1.21 1.13 14.02
CA LYS A 213 1.25 2.58 13.87
C LYS A 213 2.68 3.00 13.54
N MET A 214 2.88 3.48 12.31
CA MET A 214 4.15 4.01 11.83
C MET A 214 4.15 5.51 11.99
N ALA A 215 5.05 6.06 12.81
CA ALA A 215 5.20 7.49 13.01
C ALA A 215 6.44 8.02 12.26
N PRO A 216 6.37 9.22 11.68
CA PRO A 216 7.55 9.87 11.12
C PRO A 216 8.51 10.27 12.24
N ASP A 217 9.76 9.84 12.15
CA ASP A 217 10.80 10.10 13.11
C ASP A 217 12.15 10.21 12.38
N GLU A 218 12.84 11.35 12.51
CA GLU A 218 14.12 11.64 11.86
C GLU A 218 14.14 11.39 10.34
N GLY A 219 13.03 11.69 9.65
CA GLY A 219 12.90 11.50 8.20
C GLY A 219 12.63 10.07 7.75
N GLN A 220 12.33 9.16 8.67
CA GLN A 220 11.97 7.77 8.42
C GLN A 220 10.66 7.43 9.14
N TYR A 221 9.99 6.35 8.71
CA TYR A 221 8.87 5.80 9.44
C TYR A 221 9.36 4.76 10.45
N ARG A 222 9.01 4.96 11.74
CA ARG A 222 9.33 4.03 12.83
C ARG A 222 8.06 3.56 13.54
N ILE A 223 8.13 2.39 14.15
CA ILE A 223 7.00 1.82 14.89
C ILE A 223 6.80 2.61 16.19
N ALA A 224 5.62 3.20 16.34
CA ALA A 224 5.17 3.85 17.58
C ALA A 224 4.25 2.94 18.41
N LYS A 225 3.57 1.96 17.77
CA LYS A 225 2.69 1.01 18.44
C LYS A 225 2.43 -0.22 17.57
N ILE A 226 2.26 -1.37 18.20
CA ILE A 226 1.79 -2.61 17.56
C ILE A 226 0.60 -3.13 18.38
N ASP A 227 -0.49 -3.41 17.69
CA ASP A 227 -1.67 -4.07 18.24
C ASP A 227 -1.96 -5.34 17.44
N GLN A 228 -2.27 -6.43 18.10
CA GLN A 228 -2.78 -7.63 17.43
C GLN A 228 -4.25 -7.44 17.12
N VAL A 229 -4.65 -7.72 15.90
CA VAL A 229 -6.04 -7.66 15.45
C VAL A 229 -6.62 -9.06 15.57
N ALA A 230 -7.66 -9.19 16.41
CA ALA A 230 -8.40 -10.45 16.51
C ALA A 230 -9.09 -10.77 15.18
N THR A 231 -9.15 -12.05 14.85
CA THR A 231 -9.88 -12.60 13.69
C THR A 231 -11.30 -12.94 14.08
#